data_bb1355f3bffeab12913376bd0bbeef26
#
_entry.id   bb1355f3bffeab12913376bd0bbeef26
#
_cell.length_a   1.000
_cell.length_b   1.000
_cell.length_c   1.000
_cell.angle_alpha   90.00
_cell.angle_beta   90.00
_cell.angle_gamma   90.00
#
_symmetry.space_group_name_H-M   'P 1'
#
loop_
_entity.id
_entity.type
_entity.pdbx_description
1 polymer ?
#
loop_
_entity_poly.entity_id
_entity_poly.type
_entity_poly.pdbx_seq_one_letter_code
_entity_poly.pdbx_strand_id
1 'polypeptide(L)'
;MPEFFADAEAAFDDARFVIWGYSFDGTACFRKGTADGPEAIRFHSHNFESWLNELGLDLRDIPAHDWGDVVVAADQEANNRAIEEIVGRIAAAGKFPLGLGGEHSLTPPAVTALKRQFPELGVVILDAHLDYRDGYQGAKWSHAATARRVSEIVGPERVRSLGIRSLSREELRAAREDGLSYVETGWTELREHLSDLVEALDGPLYLSLDMDVIDPAFAPGVGTPEPFGMTPYEVLQVLNFLSDRLVGFDCVETCPPADNGNTAALAARLVRHTIGAVAKAQPHDGAAP
;
A
#
# COMPACT_ATOMS: atom_id res chain seq x y z
N MET A 1 -15.75 10.12 -15.80
CA MET A 1 -15.34 8.82 -15.22
C MET A 1 -15.99 8.71 -13.85
N PRO A 2 -16.13 7.52 -13.24
CA PRO A 2 -16.62 7.43 -11.88
C PRO A 2 -15.74 8.26 -10.93
N GLU A 3 -16.36 9.08 -10.10
CA GLU A 3 -15.63 9.94 -9.13
C GLU A 3 -15.19 9.15 -7.88
N PHE A 4 -15.79 7.96 -7.65
CA PHE A 4 -15.59 7.16 -6.45
C PHE A 4 -15.22 5.72 -6.79
N PHE A 5 -14.57 5.06 -5.84
CA PHE A 5 -14.29 3.62 -5.89
C PHE A 5 -15.61 2.83 -5.75
N ALA A 6 -15.75 1.76 -6.54
CA ALA A 6 -16.96 0.95 -6.53
C ALA A 6 -17.26 0.37 -5.14
N ASP A 7 -18.53 0.33 -4.77
CA ASP A 7 -19.05 -0.14 -3.48
C ASP A 7 -18.56 0.69 -2.26
N ALA A 8 -18.08 1.95 -2.48
CA ALA A 8 -17.57 2.83 -1.41
C ALA A 8 -18.44 4.10 -1.22
N GLU A 9 -19.77 3.92 -1.22
CA GLU A 9 -20.77 5.01 -1.20
C GLU A 9 -21.32 5.30 0.20
N ALA A 10 -20.88 4.58 1.24
CA ALA A 10 -21.33 4.81 2.61
C ALA A 10 -20.93 6.23 3.08
N ALA A 11 -21.73 6.83 3.96
CA ALA A 11 -21.31 8.06 4.62
C ALA A 11 -20.07 7.80 5.49
N PHE A 12 -19.20 8.82 5.67
CA PHE A 12 -17.99 8.67 6.48
C PHE A 12 -18.28 8.11 7.87
N ASP A 13 -19.32 8.60 8.53
CA ASP A 13 -19.65 8.18 9.90
C ASP A 13 -20.04 6.70 9.98
N ASP A 14 -20.68 6.17 8.95
CA ASP A 14 -21.13 4.77 8.87
C ASP A 14 -20.06 3.82 8.33
N ALA A 15 -19.04 4.35 7.67
CA ALA A 15 -18.01 3.55 7.01
C ALA A 15 -17.09 2.87 8.01
N ARG A 16 -16.66 1.65 7.68
CA ARG A 16 -15.57 0.92 8.32
C ARG A 16 -14.24 1.18 7.60
N PHE A 17 -14.28 1.19 6.27
CA PHE A 17 -13.11 1.44 5.42
C PHE A 17 -13.23 2.83 4.80
N VAL A 18 -12.13 3.58 4.79
CA VAL A 18 -12.10 4.90 4.15
C VAL A 18 -10.97 4.93 3.14
N ILE A 19 -11.35 5.04 1.87
CA ILE A 19 -10.44 5.16 0.73
C ILE A 19 -10.08 6.64 0.57
N TRP A 20 -8.82 6.92 0.33
CA TRP A 20 -8.31 8.26 0.02
C TRP A 20 -7.22 8.17 -1.04
N GLY A 21 -7.04 9.20 -1.86
CA GLY A 21 -6.08 9.22 -2.95
C GLY A 21 -4.97 10.24 -2.75
N TYR A 22 -3.81 9.99 -3.38
CA TYR A 22 -2.68 10.92 -3.46
C TYR A 22 -2.12 10.95 -4.88
N SER A 23 -2.66 11.86 -5.70
CA SER A 23 -2.34 12.02 -7.12
C SER A 23 -1.05 12.82 -7.32
N PHE A 24 0.11 12.20 -7.03
CA PHE A 24 1.43 12.84 -7.06
C PHE A 24 2.50 11.91 -7.65
N ASP A 25 3.37 12.45 -8.51
CA ASP A 25 4.54 11.80 -9.10
C ASP A 25 5.75 12.73 -9.21
N GLY A 26 5.87 13.66 -8.28
CA GLY A 26 6.86 14.75 -8.32
C GLY A 26 8.30 14.28 -8.23
N THR A 27 8.58 13.14 -7.59
CA THR A 27 9.92 12.55 -7.48
C THR A 27 10.16 11.36 -8.39
N ALA A 28 9.17 10.95 -9.21
CA ALA A 28 9.30 9.84 -10.16
C ALA A 28 10.50 10.02 -11.11
N CYS A 29 11.32 8.97 -11.28
CA CYS A 29 12.62 9.07 -11.91
C CYS A 29 12.70 8.50 -13.34
N PHE A 30 11.89 7.50 -13.71
CA PHE A 30 11.97 6.84 -15.02
C PHE A 30 10.72 7.10 -15.87
N ARG A 31 9.56 6.56 -15.50
CA ARG A 31 8.30 6.86 -16.17
C ARG A 31 7.45 7.72 -15.24
N LYS A 32 6.89 8.79 -15.77
CA LYS A 32 5.89 9.61 -15.09
C LYS A 32 4.49 9.14 -15.43
N GLY A 33 3.53 9.49 -14.57
CA GLY A 33 2.12 9.20 -14.76
C GLY A 33 1.51 8.39 -13.61
N THR A 34 2.26 8.09 -12.55
CA THR A 34 1.69 7.46 -11.36
C THR A 34 0.71 8.38 -10.65
N ALA A 35 0.80 9.69 -10.84
CA ALA A 35 -0.21 10.66 -10.37
C ALA A 35 -1.64 10.35 -10.87
N ASP A 36 -1.77 9.68 -12.03
CA ASP A 36 -3.06 9.25 -12.57
C ASP A 36 -3.54 7.91 -11.98
N GLY A 37 -2.72 7.27 -11.13
CA GLY A 37 -3.00 5.97 -10.50
C GLY A 37 -4.31 5.93 -9.72
N PRO A 38 -4.55 6.86 -8.77
CA PRO A 38 -5.77 6.86 -7.97
C PRO A 38 -7.06 6.92 -8.81
N GLU A 39 -7.09 7.77 -9.84
CA GLU A 39 -8.24 7.88 -10.76
C GLU A 39 -8.45 6.58 -11.55
N ALA A 40 -7.37 6.01 -12.08
CA ALA A 40 -7.43 4.78 -12.87
C ALA A 40 -7.89 3.58 -12.01
N ILE A 41 -7.40 3.46 -10.78
CA ILE A 41 -7.82 2.41 -9.85
C ILE A 41 -9.32 2.53 -9.54
N ARG A 42 -9.82 3.75 -9.26
CA ARG A 42 -11.27 4.01 -9.08
C ARG A 42 -12.06 3.62 -10.32
N PHE A 43 -11.62 4.05 -11.50
CA PHE A 43 -12.28 3.71 -12.76
C PHE A 43 -12.40 2.19 -12.94
N HIS A 44 -11.30 1.48 -12.78
CA HIS A 44 -11.27 0.02 -12.99
C HIS A 44 -11.99 -0.77 -11.88
N SER A 45 -12.20 -0.19 -10.69
CA SER A 45 -12.94 -0.86 -9.63
C SER A 45 -14.37 -1.21 -10.02
N HIS A 46 -14.98 -0.42 -10.92
CA HIS A 46 -16.33 -0.64 -11.44
C HIS A 46 -16.45 -1.78 -12.49
N ASN A 47 -15.32 -2.36 -12.91
CA ASN A 47 -15.32 -3.50 -13.83
C ASN A 47 -15.63 -4.84 -13.16
N PHE A 48 -15.64 -4.88 -11.83
CA PHE A 48 -15.78 -6.12 -11.05
C PHE A 48 -17.15 -6.24 -10.40
N GLU A 49 -17.62 -7.49 -10.28
CA GLU A 49 -18.77 -7.79 -9.46
C GLU A 49 -18.45 -7.53 -7.98
N SER A 50 -19.46 -7.17 -7.17
CA SER A 50 -19.31 -6.95 -5.73
C SER A 50 -19.03 -8.24 -4.96
N TRP A 51 -19.47 -9.39 -5.49
CA TRP A 51 -19.25 -10.69 -4.87
C TRP A 51 -17.79 -11.16 -5.03
N LEU A 52 -17.12 -11.37 -3.90
CA LEU A 52 -15.77 -11.94 -3.83
C LEU A 52 -15.86 -13.45 -3.60
N ASN A 53 -15.84 -14.22 -4.69
CA ASN A 53 -16.04 -15.67 -4.66
C ASN A 53 -15.01 -16.40 -3.77
N GLU A 54 -13.75 -15.98 -3.80
CA GLU A 54 -12.65 -16.55 -3.02
C GLU A 54 -12.79 -16.30 -1.51
N LEU A 55 -13.52 -15.26 -1.12
CA LEU A 55 -13.80 -14.93 0.28
C LEU A 55 -15.21 -15.33 0.72
N GLY A 56 -16.12 -15.54 -0.24
CA GLY A 56 -17.52 -15.89 0.01
C GLY A 56 -18.32 -14.75 0.65
N LEU A 57 -18.07 -13.50 0.22
CA LEU A 57 -18.73 -12.31 0.74
C LEU A 57 -19.05 -11.30 -0.37
N ASP A 58 -20.00 -10.42 -0.10
CA ASP A 58 -20.37 -9.30 -0.98
C ASP A 58 -19.82 -8.00 -0.41
N LEU A 59 -19.08 -7.21 -1.20
CA LEU A 59 -18.52 -5.93 -0.75
C LEU A 59 -19.60 -4.89 -0.43
N ARG A 60 -20.80 -5.01 -0.99
CA ARG A 60 -21.94 -4.14 -0.65
C ARG A 60 -22.40 -4.28 0.80
N ASP A 61 -22.07 -5.41 1.45
CA ASP A 61 -22.36 -5.64 2.87
C ASP A 61 -21.28 -5.03 3.79
N ILE A 62 -20.20 -4.49 3.20
CA ILE A 62 -19.07 -3.89 3.93
C ILE A 62 -19.09 -2.37 3.71
N PRO A 63 -19.45 -1.57 4.72
CA PRO A 63 -19.55 -0.13 4.54
C PRO A 63 -18.16 0.50 4.30
N ALA A 64 -17.96 1.01 3.10
CA ALA A 64 -16.77 1.75 2.68
C ALA A 64 -17.14 3.15 2.21
N HIS A 65 -16.26 4.12 2.42
CA HIS A 65 -16.38 5.51 2.02
C HIS A 65 -15.19 5.91 1.17
N ASP A 66 -15.41 6.52 0.01
CA ASP A 66 -14.35 7.16 -0.75
C ASP A 66 -14.30 8.66 -0.41
N TRP A 67 -13.24 9.08 0.24
CA TRP A 67 -13.00 10.47 0.64
C TRP A 67 -12.61 11.36 -0.54
N GLY A 68 -12.15 10.78 -1.66
CA GLY A 68 -11.49 11.49 -2.74
C GLY A 68 -9.99 11.70 -2.49
N ASP A 69 -9.38 12.61 -3.26
CA ASP A 69 -7.94 12.83 -3.22
C ASP A 69 -7.55 13.96 -2.25
N VAL A 70 -6.41 13.78 -1.61
CA VAL A 70 -5.73 14.84 -0.86
C VAL A 70 -5.27 15.93 -1.83
N VAL A 71 -5.45 17.19 -1.43
CA VAL A 71 -4.97 18.33 -2.24
C VAL A 71 -3.44 18.34 -2.25
N VAL A 72 -2.87 18.17 -3.43
CA VAL A 72 -1.42 18.17 -3.64
C VAL A 72 -0.87 19.60 -3.70
N ALA A 73 0.14 19.89 -2.88
CA ALA A 73 0.89 21.13 -2.87
C ALA A 73 2.24 20.98 -3.60
N ALA A 74 2.89 22.10 -3.93
CA ALA A 74 4.24 22.07 -4.47
C ALA A 74 5.32 21.71 -3.42
N ASP A 75 5.01 21.92 -2.15
CA ASP A 75 5.88 21.61 -1.02
C ASP A 75 5.58 20.20 -0.47
N GLN A 76 6.58 19.33 -0.50
CA GLN A 76 6.46 17.93 -0.07
C GLN A 76 6.12 17.80 1.44
N GLU A 77 6.63 18.71 2.27
CA GLU A 77 6.26 18.67 3.70
C GLU A 77 4.81 19.08 3.93
N ALA A 78 4.25 19.95 3.08
CA ALA A 78 2.82 20.26 3.11
C ALA A 78 1.98 19.05 2.68
N ASN A 79 2.42 18.30 1.68
CA ASN A 79 1.80 17.04 1.26
C ASN A 79 1.83 16.01 2.41
N ASN A 80 2.98 15.84 3.05
CA ASN A 80 3.12 14.92 4.19
C ASN A 80 2.15 15.28 5.32
N ARG A 81 2.04 16.58 5.68
CA ARG A 81 1.07 17.03 6.70
C ARG A 81 -0.38 16.76 6.31
N ALA A 82 -0.74 16.96 5.04
CA ALA A 82 -2.10 16.70 4.56
C ALA A 82 -2.45 15.20 4.62
N ILE A 83 -1.49 14.32 4.28
CA ILE A 83 -1.65 12.86 4.42
C ILE A 83 -1.75 12.47 5.90
N GLU A 84 -0.87 13.00 6.76
CA GLU A 84 -0.95 12.74 8.21
C GLU A 84 -2.30 13.16 8.80
N GLU A 85 -2.85 14.29 8.35
CA GLU A 85 -4.14 14.80 8.82
C GLU A 85 -5.29 13.88 8.43
N ILE A 86 -5.39 13.48 7.14
CA ILE A 86 -6.48 12.62 6.69
C ILE A 86 -6.40 11.23 7.31
N VAL A 87 -5.22 10.59 7.30
CA VAL A 87 -5.03 9.26 7.89
C VAL A 87 -5.26 9.30 9.41
N GLY A 88 -4.76 10.33 10.08
CA GLY A 88 -4.98 10.53 11.52
C GLY A 88 -6.46 10.72 11.86
N ARG A 89 -7.22 11.45 11.04
CA ARG A 89 -8.67 11.62 11.20
C ARG A 89 -9.42 10.30 11.01
N ILE A 90 -9.07 9.52 9.99
CA ILE A 90 -9.68 8.22 9.72
C ILE A 90 -9.42 7.27 10.90
N ALA A 91 -8.16 7.16 11.32
CA ALA A 91 -7.76 6.29 12.42
C ALA A 91 -8.37 6.70 13.77
N ALA A 92 -8.43 8.01 14.09
CA ALA A 92 -9.06 8.52 15.30
C ALA A 92 -10.57 8.23 15.37
N ALA A 93 -11.22 8.06 14.21
CA ALA A 93 -12.61 7.62 14.12
C ALA A 93 -12.77 6.09 14.21
N GLY A 94 -11.69 5.33 14.47
CA GLY A 94 -11.71 3.87 14.56
C GLY A 94 -11.91 3.17 13.21
N LYS A 95 -11.62 3.86 12.10
CA LYS A 95 -11.83 3.36 10.74
C LYS A 95 -10.51 2.92 10.10
N PHE A 96 -10.60 2.05 9.10
CA PHE A 96 -9.45 1.54 8.37
C PHE A 96 -9.08 2.48 7.21
N PRO A 97 -7.91 3.16 7.24
CA PRO A 97 -7.43 3.98 6.13
C PRO A 97 -6.88 3.11 5.00
N LEU A 98 -7.29 3.42 3.76
CA LEU A 98 -6.86 2.75 2.55
C LEU A 98 -6.42 3.78 1.51
N GLY A 99 -5.10 3.89 1.28
CA GLY A 99 -4.49 4.83 0.36
C GLY A 99 -4.45 4.30 -1.08
N LEU A 100 -4.89 5.12 -2.04
CA LEU A 100 -4.63 4.92 -3.45
C LEU A 100 -3.51 5.90 -3.84
N GLY A 101 -2.33 5.38 -4.14
CA GLY A 101 -1.17 6.22 -4.39
C GLY A 101 -0.97 6.59 -5.84
N GLY A 102 -0.29 7.72 -6.00
CA GLY A 102 0.64 7.98 -7.05
C GLY A 102 1.97 7.29 -6.75
N GLU A 103 3.03 8.07 -6.54
CA GLU A 103 4.34 7.51 -6.16
C GLU A 103 4.39 7.06 -4.69
N HIS A 104 5.40 6.24 -4.35
CA HIS A 104 5.54 5.58 -3.05
C HIS A 104 5.82 6.53 -1.86
N SER A 105 6.04 7.83 -2.09
CA SER A 105 6.32 8.81 -1.02
C SER A 105 5.15 9.10 -0.06
N LEU A 106 3.95 8.56 -0.32
CA LEU A 106 2.78 8.70 0.57
C LEU A 106 2.86 7.84 1.83
N THR A 107 3.59 6.73 1.80
CA THR A 107 3.61 5.73 2.89
C THR A 107 4.20 6.25 4.20
N PRO A 108 5.35 6.96 4.22
CA PRO A 108 5.91 7.47 5.48
C PRO A 108 4.97 8.39 6.28
N PRO A 109 4.29 9.40 5.70
CA PRO A 109 3.33 10.21 6.45
C PRO A 109 2.10 9.43 6.91
N ALA A 110 1.61 8.45 6.13
CA ALA A 110 0.51 7.58 6.54
C ALA A 110 0.91 6.74 7.76
N VAL A 111 2.11 6.15 7.74
CA VAL A 111 2.69 5.41 8.88
C VAL A 111 2.88 6.33 10.08
N THR A 112 3.35 7.57 9.89
CA THR A 112 3.50 8.56 10.97
C THR A 112 2.17 8.80 11.70
N ALA A 113 1.08 8.95 10.96
CA ALA A 113 -0.23 9.16 11.55
C ALA A 113 -0.71 7.94 12.34
N LEU A 114 -0.56 6.73 11.79
CA LEU A 114 -0.97 5.49 12.44
C LEU A 114 -0.09 5.12 13.65
N LYS A 115 1.20 5.41 13.61
CA LYS A 115 2.12 5.18 14.75
C LYS A 115 1.68 5.91 16.02
N ARG A 116 1.02 7.07 15.90
CA ARG A 116 0.47 7.81 17.04
C ARG A 116 -0.64 7.05 17.77
N GLN A 117 -1.41 6.26 17.02
CA GLN A 117 -2.52 5.46 17.56
C GLN A 117 -2.08 4.03 17.94
N PHE A 118 -1.11 3.49 17.22
CA PHE A 118 -0.59 2.15 17.37
C PHE A 118 0.92 2.20 17.68
N PRO A 119 1.34 2.40 18.96
CA PRO A 119 2.75 2.53 19.30
C PRO A 119 3.63 1.34 18.89
N GLU A 120 3.04 0.12 18.82
CA GLU A 120 3.70 -1.11 18.37
C GLU A 120 3.46 -1.43 16.89
N LEU A 121 3.19 -0.40 16.05
CA LEU A 121 2.94 -0.58 14.62
C LEU A 121 4.14 -1.23 13.92
N GLY A 122 3.92 -2.37 13.28
CA GLY A 122 4.82 -2.96 12.31
C GLY A 122 4.44 -2.55 10.90
N VAL A 123 5.41 -2.53 9.98
CA VAL A 123 5.19 -2.17 8.59
C VAL A 123 5.73 -3.26 7.67
N VAL A 124 4.88 -3.74 6.78
CA VAL A 124 5.27 -4.65 5.68
C VAL A 124 5.19 -3.86 4.39
N ILE A 125 6.26 -3.91 3.60
CA ILE A 125 6.37 -3.25 2.30
C ILE A 125 6.57 -4.35 1.26
N LEU A 126 5.65 -4.46 0.31
CA LEU A 126 5.79 -5.29 -0.88
C LEU A 126 6.29 -4.41 -2.02
N ASP A 127 7.51 -4.64 -2.50
CA ASP A 127 8.21 -3.76 -3.43
C ASP A 127 9.31 -4.52 -4.17
N ALA A 128 9.58 -4.16 -5.42
CA ALA A 128 10.76 -4.62 -6.14
C ALA A 128 12.03 -3.91 -5.66
N HIS A 129 11.90 -2.66 -5.21
CA HIS A 129 12.99 -1.79 -4.81
C HIS A 129 13.16 -1.78 -3.29
N LEU A 130 14.42 -1.60 -2.83
CA LEU A 130 14.69 -1.53 -1.40
C LEU A 130 14.27 -0.19 -0.78
N ASP A 131 14.26 0.88 -1.58
CA ASP A 131 13.87 2.25 -1.19
C ASP A 131 14.53 2.75 0.11
N TYR A 132 15.82 2.41 0.26
CA TYR A 132 16.58 2.71 1.47
C TYR A 132 17.62 3.82 1.29
N ARG A 133 17.40 4.69 0.30
CA ARG A 133 18.23 5.89 0.10
C ARG A 133 17.97 6.92 1.18
N ASP A 134 19.00 7.71 1.53
CA ASP A 134 18.78 8.84 2.46
C ASP A 134 18.02 10.01 1.80
N GLY A 135 18.02 10.04 0.49
CA GLY A 135 17.27 10.93 -0.39
C GLY A 135 17.63 10.63 -1.83
N TYR A 136 16.83 11.11 -2.75
CA TYR A 136 17.05 10.88 -4.17
C TYR A 136 16.81 12.13 -4.97
N GLN A 137 17.73 12.45 -5.91
CA GLN A 137 17.69 13.66 -6.76
C GLN A 137 17.45 14.98 -5.97
N GLY A 138 17.98 15.06 -4.73
CA GLY A 138 17.84 16.23 -3.86
C GLY A 138 16.57 16.23 -2.99
N ALA A 139 15.68 15.25 -3.15
CA ALA A 139 14.49 15.10 -2.33
C ALA A 139 14.70 14.08 -1.21
N LYS A 140 14.52 14.51 0.04
CA LYS A 140 14.55 13.62 1.21
C LYS A 140 13.35 12.67 1.24
N TRP A 141 12.18 13.20 0.92
CA TRP A 141 10.90 12.50 0.87
C TRP A 141 10.61 11.98 -0.55
N SER A 142 11.53 11.22 -1.12
CA SER A 142 11.39 10.62 -2.45
C SER A 142 10.78 9.22 -2.34
N HIS A 143 10.10 8.77 -3.41
CA HIS A 143 9.69 7.38 -3.56
C HIS A 143 10.83 6.41 -3.25
N ALA A 144 12.06 6.68 -3.74
CA ALA A 144 13.25 5.83 -3.53
C ALA A 144 13.86 5.89 -2.11
N ALA A 145 13.16 6.51 -1.15
CA ALA A 145 13.60 6.62 0.24
C ALA A 145 12.51 6.12 1.23
N THR A 146 11.45 5.53 0.73
CA THR A 146 10.25 5.17 1.50
C THR A 146 10.57 4.23 2.66
N ALA A 147 11.21 3.09 2.43
CA ALA A 147 11.51 2.13 3.50
C ALA A 147 12.46 2.74 4.55
N ARG A 148 13.40 3.62 4.14
CA ARG A 148 14.25 4.33 5.11
C ARG A 148 13.46 5.31 5.96
N ARG A 149 12.59 6.13 5.36
CA ARG A 149 11.74 7.06 6.13
C ARG A 149 10.80 6.31 7.08
N VAL A 150 10.22 5.20 6.63
CA VAL A 150 9.39 4.33 7.48
C VAL A 150 10.23 3.77 8.65
N SER A 151 11.45 3.28 8.39
CA SER A 151 12.36 2.77 9.43
C SER A 151 12.72 3.85 10.47
N GLU A 152 12.89 5.09 10.06
CA GLU A 152 13.12 6.21 10.98
C GLU A 152 11.91 6.50 11.89
N ILE A 153 10.69 6.16 11.46
CA ILE A 153 9.43 6.39 12.19
C ILE A 153 9.15 5.26 13.18
N VAL A 154 9.26 4.00 12.73
CA VAL A 154 8.83 2.85 13.55
C VAL A 154 9.98 2.07 14.17
N GLY A 155 11.21 2.24 13.71
CA GLY A 155 12.38 1.41 13.97
C GLY A 155 12.62 0.39 12.85
N PRO A 156 13.86 0.17 12.38
CA PRO A 156 14.15 -0.77 11.29
C PRO A 156 13.77 -2.21 11.64
N GLU A 157 13.80 -2.59 12.92
CA GLU A 157 13.37 -3.90 13.41
C GLU A 157 11.86 -4.14 13.24
N ARG A 158 11.07 -3.08 13.03
CA ARG A 158 9.63 -3.15 12.82
C ARG A 158 9.22 -3.05 11.35
N VAL A 159 10.19 -3.07 10.44
CA VAL A 159 9.95 -3.03 8.98
C VAL A 159 10.32 -4.35 8.35
N ARG A 160 9.51 -4.83 7.42
CA ARG A 160 9.78 -5.99 6.55
C ARG A 160 9.56 -5.58 5.11
N SER A 161 10.63 -5.52 4.33
CA SER A 161 10.55 -5.28 2.87
C SER A 161 10.64 -6.62 2.14
N LEU A 162 9.64 -6.94 1.33
CA LEU A 162 9.46 -8.24 0.69
C LEU A 162 9.37 -8.08 -0.83
N GLY A 163 10.03 -8.95 -1.58
CA GLY A 163 10.02 -8.95 -3.03
C GLY A 163 11.20 -8.22 -3.67
N ILE A 164 12.19 -7.82 -2.86
CA ILE A 164 13.29 -6.95 -3.24
C ILE A 164 14.18 -7.64 -4.28
N ARG A 165 14.45 -6.94 -5.40
CA ARG A 165 15.33 -7.39 -6.48
C ARG A 165 16.09 -6.25 -7.17
N SER A 166 15.82 -5.01 -6.74
CA SER A 166 16.48 -3.82 -7.26
C SER A 166 16.95 -2.94 -6.10
N LEU A 167 18.25 -2.75 -5.98
CA LEU A 167 18.89 -1.95 -4.93
C LEU A 167 20.31 -1.53 -5.33
N SER A 168 20.75 -0.40 -4.84
CA SER A 168 22.15 0.02 -4.99
C SER A 168 23.05 -0.56 -3.90
N ARG A 169 24.36 -0.54 -4.13
CA ARG A 169 25.33 -0.96 -3.11
C ARG A 169 25.25 -0.10 -1.84
N GLU A 170 24.94 1.17 -2.01
CA GLU A 170 24.80 2.13 -0.91
C GLU A 170 23.59 1.82 -0.04
N GLU A 171 22.47 1.47 -0.67
CA GLU A 171 21.25 1.04 0.03
C GLU A 171 21.47 -0.27 0.79
N LEU A 172 22.10 -1.26 0.13
CA LEU A 172 22.44 -2.53 0.75
C LEU A 172 23.31 -2.34 2.01
N ARG A 173 24.28 -1.43 1.93
CA ARG A 173 25.14 -1.12 3.06
C ARG A 173 24.35 -0.46 4.19
N ALA A 174 23.59 0.57 3.89
CA ALA A 174 22.79 1.29 4.89
C ALA A 174 21.77 0.37 5.57
N ALA A 175 21.03 -0.44 4.79
CA ALA A 175 20.06 -1.39 5.33
C ALA A 175 20.70 -2.40 6.29
N ARG A 176 21.90 -2.91 5.97
CA ARG A 176 22.65 -3.83 6.84
C ARG A 176 23.16 -3.14 8.09
N GLU A 177 23.66 -1.92 7.99
CA GLU A 177 24.15 -1.13 9.13
C GLU A 177 23.01 -0.81 10.11
N ASP A 178 21.82 -0.52 9.58
CA ASP A 178 20.62 -0.20 10.39
C ASP A 178 19.86 -1.46 10.85
N GLY A 179 20.19 -2.64 10.32
CA GLY A 179 19.53 -3.90 10.70
C GLY A 179 18.14 -4.08 10.08
N LEU A 180 17.88 -3.44 8.92
CA LEU A 180 16.63 -3.64 8.17
C LEU A 180 16.49 -5.10 7.72
N SER A 181 15.33 -5.69 7.98
CA SER A 181 14.97 -7.02 7.46
C SER A 181 14.29 -6.91 6.10
N TYR A 182 14.90 -7.52 5.10
CA TYR A 182 14.31 -7.61 3.76
C TYR A 182 14.51 -9.02 3.16
N VAL A 183 13.60 -9.40 2.26
CA VAL A 183 13.66 -10.68 1.54
C VAL A 183 13.74 -10.41 0.05
N GLU A 184 14.73 -10.97 -0.59
CA GLU A 184 14.88 -10.97 -2.04
C GLU A 184 13.78 -11.79 -2.70
N THR A 185 13.53 -11.55 -3.99
CA THR A 185 12.48 -12.25 -4.72
C THR A 185 12.77 -13.74 -4.81
N GLY A 186 11.88 -14.51 -4.27
CA GLY A 186 11.86 -15.97 -4.31
C GLY A 186 10.62 -16.40 -3.54
N TRP A 187 9.49 -16.64 -4.25
CA TRP A 187 8.23 -17.01 -3.56
C TRP A 187 8.40 -18.23 -2.66
N THR A 188 9.19 -19.19 -3.08
CA THR A 188 9.42 -20.39 -2.25
C THR A 188 10.05 -20.02 -0.92
N GLU A 189 11.05 -19.15 -0.93
CA GLU A 189 11.70 -18.64 0.28
C GLU A 189 10.77 -17.74 1.09
N LEU A 190 10.04 -16.83 0.42
CA LEU A 190 9.07 -15.97 1.08
C LEU A 190 7.98 -16.78 1.77
N ARG A 191 7.41 -17.79 1.10
CA ARG A 191 6.36 -18.64 1.66
C ARG A 191 6.82 -19.42 2.90
N GLU A 192 8.06 -19.92 2.87
CA GLU A 192 8.63 -20.70 3.98
C GLU A 192 8.93 -19.81 5.20
N HIS A 193 9.26 -18.53 4.97
CA HIS A 193 9.67 -17.60 6.02
C HIS A 193 8.67 -16.51 6.34
N LEU A 194 7.57 -16.39 5.61
CA LEU A 194 6.59 -15.32 5.80
C LEU A 194 6.04 -15.33 7.25
N SER A 195 5.73 -16.51 7.78
CA SER A 195 5.28 -16.66 9.17
C SER A 195 6.33 -16.13 10.15
N ASP A 196 7.57 -16.62 10.03
CA ASP A 196 8.67 -16.25 10.94
C ASP A 196 8.97 -14.74 10.87
N LEU A 197 8.95 -14.18 9.64
CA LEU A 197 9.23 -12.76 9.40
C LEU A 197 8.16 -11.85 10.00
N VAL A 198 6.89 -12.27 9.94
CA VAL A 198 5.76 -11.48 10.44
C VAL A 198 5.48 -11.76 11.90
N GLU A 199 5.71 -12.97 12.39
CA GLU A 199 5.60 -13.31 13.83
C GLU A 199 6.61 -12.52 14.68
N ALA A 200 7.75 -12.15 14.12
CA ALA A 200 8.71 -11.28 14.77
C ALA A 200 8.22 -9.81 14.90
N LEU A 201 7.11 -9.44 14.24
CA LEU A 201 6.43 -8.16 14.37
C LEU A 201 5.22 -8.35 15.30
N ASP A 202 5.36 -8.06 16.59
CA ASP A 202 4.21 -8.05 17.49
C ASP A 202 3.25 -6.89 17.17
N GLY A 203 1.93 -7.11 17.36
CA GLY A 203 0.93 -6.04 17.28
C GLY A 203 0.36 -5.78 15.86
N PRO A 204 -0.25 -4.60 15.67
CA PRO A 204 -0.92 -4.21 14.43
C PRO A 204 0.08 -3.95 13.31
N LEU A 205 -0.38 -4.15 12.06
CA LEU A 205 0.44 -4.00 10.86
C LEU A 205 -0.14 -2.95 9.91
N TYR A 206 0.75 -2.19 9.29
CA TYR A 206 0.48 -1.45 8.06
C TYR A 206 1.08 -2.21 6.88
N LEU A 207 0.36 -2.30 5.78
CA LEU A 207 0.85 -2.89 4.54
C LEU A 207 0.91 -1.83 3.45
N SER A 208 2.09 -1.62 2.87
CA SER A 208 2.28 -0.87 1.64
C SER A 208 2.51 -1.84 0.48
N LEU A 209 1.70 -1.72 -0.56
CA LEU A 209 1.79 -2.50 -1.78
C LEU A 209 2.26 -1.61 -2.93
N ASP A 210 3.54 -1.70 -3.27
CA ASP A 210 4.04 -1.20 -4.55
C ASP A 210 3.66 -2.19 -5.66
N MET A 211 3.00 -1.69 -6.71
CA MET A 211 2.56 -2.54 -7.81
C MET A 211 3.71 -3.12 -8.62
N ASP A 212 4.91 -2.58 -8.51
CA ASP A 212 6.10 -3.11 -9.19
C ASP A 212 6.71 -4.35 -8.51
N VAL A 213 6.27 -4.71 -7.29
CA VAL A 213 6.58 -6.02 -6.69
C VAL A 213 6.13 -7.15 -7.61
N ILE A 214 5.04 -6.92 -8.34
CA ILE A 214 4.48 -7.88 -9.30
C ILE A 214 5.33 -7.88 -10.57
N ASP A 215 5.55 -9.09 -11.12
CA ASP A 215 6.29 -9.23 -12.38
C ASP A 215 5.61 -8.42 -13.49
N PRO A 216 6.38 -7.65 -14.30
CA PRO A 216 5.84 -6.85 -15.38
C PRO A 216 5.14 -7.67 -16.49
N ALA A 217 5.24 -9.00 -16.48
CA ALA A 217 4.39 -9.85 -17.32
C ALA A 217 2.90 -9.77 -16.93
N PHE A 218 2.59 -9.41 -15.67
CA PHE A 218 1.24 -9.23 -15.15
C PHE A 218 0.88 -7.77 -14.91
N ALA A 219 1.84 -6.96 -14.44
CA ALA A 219 1.66 -5.56 -14.10
C ALA A 219 2.69 -4.66 -14.81
N PRO A 220 2.58 -4.47 -16.15
CA PRO A 220 3.54 -3.65 -16.90
C PRO A 220 3.37 -2.13 -16.68
N GLY A 221 2.22 -1.69 -16.14
CA GLY A 221 1.85 -0.30 -15.95
C GLY A 221 2.39 0.29 -14.64
N VAL A 222 3.72 0.24 -14.47
CA VAL A 222 4.44 0.81 -13.32
C VAL A 222 5.53 1.78 -13.78
N GLY A 223 5.98 2.64 -12.87
CA GLY A 223 7.02 3.62 -13.14
C GLY A 223 8.37 2.97 -13.46
N THR A 224 8.77 1.99 -12.68
CA THR A 224 10.09 1.33 -12.70
C THR A 224 9.94 -0.20 -12.71
N PRO A 225 9.58 -0.82 -13.85
CA PRO A 225 9.33 -2.25 -13.93
C PRO A 225 10.62 -3.06 -13.75
N GLU A 226 10.58 -4.03 -12.84
CA GLU A 226 11.67 -4.99 -12.58
C GLU A 226 11.20 -6.42 -12.87
N PRO A 227 11.86 -7.17 -13.79
CA PRO A 227 11.53 -8.56 -14.09
C PRO A 227 11.76 -9.52 -12.90
N PHE A 228 11.18 -10.72 -13.01
CA PHE A 228 11.28 -11.79 -12.01
C PHE A 228 10.58 -11.47 -10.70
N GLY A 229 9.45 -10.78 -10.79
CA GLY A 229 8.62 -10.39 -9.66
C GLY A 229 7.63 -11.47 -9.22
N MET A 230 6.80 -11.09 -8.24
CA MET A 230 5.73 -11.92 -7.74
C MET A 230 4.59 -12.04 -8.76
N THR A 231 3.88 -13.14 -8.72
CA THR A 231 2.59 -13.26 -9.40
C THR A 231 1.49 -12.56 -8.59
N PRO A 232 0.39 -12.12 -9.22
CA PRO A 232 -0.77 -11.57 -8.49
C PRO A 232 -1.33 -12.52 -7.42
N TYR A 233 -1.25 -13.82 -7.66
CA TYR A 233 -1.73 -14.82 -6.71
C TYR A 233 -0.86 -14.88 -5.45
N GLU A 234 0.45 -14.73 -5.58
CA GLU A 234 1.38 -14.68 -4.45
C GLU A 234 1.13 -13.44 -3.59
N VAL A 235 0.88 -12.28 -4.21
CA VAL A 235 0.46 -11.07 -3.49
C VAL A 235 -0.84 -11.30 -2.73
N LEU A 236 -1.85 -11.95 -3.35
CA LEU A 236 -3.08 -12.34 -2.67
C LEU A 236 -2.85 -13.21 -1.44
N GLN A 237 -1.87 -14.15 -1.48
CA GLN A 237 -1.55 -14.98 -0.32
C GLN A 237 -0.97 -14.13 0.83
N VAL A 238 -0.12 -13.15 0.53
CA VAL A 238 0.40 -12.22 1.54
C VAL A 238 -0.73 -11.38 2.15
N LEU A 239 -1.62 -10.82 1.33
CA LEU A 239 -2.79 -10.07 1.79
C LEU A 239 -3.67 -10.89 2.74
N ASN A 240 -3.97 -12.13 2.37
CA ASN A 240 -4.77 -13.03 3.21
C ASN A 240 -4.06 -13.35 4.53
N PHE A 241 -2.75 -13.57 4.48
CA PHE A 241 -1.97 -13.92 5.68
C PHE A 241 -1.91 -12.77 6.69
N LEU A 242 -1.86 -11.51 6.22
CA LEU A 242 -1.74 -10.33 7.07
C LEU A 242 -3.08 -9.76 7.52
N SER A 243 -4.20 -10.16 6.91
CA SER A 243 -5.49 -9.48 6.99
C SER A 243 -6.06 -9.36 8.41
N ASP A 244 -5.75 -10.29 9.31
CA ASP A 244 -6.21 -10.29 10.71
C ASP A 244 -5.53 -9.23 11.59
N ARG A 245 -4.39 -8.71 11.15
CA ARG A 245 -3.56 -7.75 11.89
C ARG A 245 -3.48 -6.36 11.24
N LEU A 246 -4.00 -6.21 10.01
CA LEU A 246 -3.92 -4.94 9.29
C LEU A 246 -4.76 -3.86 9.97
N VAL A 247 -4.17 -2.68 10.13
CA VAL A 247 -4.82 -1.44 10.59
C VAL A 247 -4.74 -0.30 9.58
N GLY A 248 -4.12 -0.54 8.43
CA GLY A 248 -4.00 0.39 7.31
C GLY A 248 -3.33 -0.27 6.12
N PHE A 249 -3.58 0.27 4.95
CA PHE A 249 -3.09 -0.24 3.67
C PHE A 249 -2.91 0.89 2.68
N ASP A 250 -1.91 0.80 1.82
CA ASP A 250 -1.84 1.58 0.59
C ASP A 250 -1.46 0.71 -0.62
N CYS A 251 -1.85 1.19 -1.81
CA CYS A 251 -1.49 0.64 -3.11
C CYS A 251 -0.92 1.77 -3.96
N VAL A 252 0.34 1.64 -4.38
CA VAL A 252 1.14 2.71 -4.99
C VAL A 252 1.75 2.31 -6.33
N GLU A 253 2.35 3.27 -7.03
CA GLU A 253 3.15 3.12 -8.25
C GLU A 253 2.39 2.56 -9.47
N THR A 254 1.06 2.53 -9.44
CA THR A 254 0.29 2.29 -10.65
C THR A 254 0.49 3.45 -11.62
N CYS A 255 1.00 3.17 -12.82
CA CYS A 255 1.33 4.15 -13.86
C CYS A 255 0.47 3.92 -15.13
N PRO A 256 -0.76 4.47 -15.18
CA PRO A 256 -1.70 4.20 -16.28
C PRO A 256 -1.17 4.47 -17.69
N PRO A 257 -0.35 5.53 -17.93
CA PRO A 257 0.21 5.75 -19.26
C PRO A 257 1.18 4.66 -19.76
N ALA A 258 1.65 3.77 -18.85
CA ALA A 258 2.65 2.76 -19.20
C ALA A 258 2.05 1.43 -19.70
N ASP A 259 0.72 1.25 -19.62
CA ASP A 259 0.03 0.09 -20.16
C ASP A 259 -1.39 0.44 -20.69
N ASN A 260 -2.20 -0.58 -20.96
CA ASN A 260 -3.57 -0.44 -21.46
C ASN A 260 -4.64 -0.53 -20.35
N GLY A 261 -4.26 -0.37 -19.09
CA GLY A 261 -5.14 -0.43 -17.92
C GLY A 261 -5.12 -1.77 -17.16
N ASN A 262 -4.34 -2.75 -17.60
CA ASN A 262 -4.23 -4.04 -16.91
C ASN A 262 -3.73 -3.88 -15.48
N THR A 263 -2.70 -3.06 -15.26
CA THR A 263 -2.13 -2.84 -13.93
C THR A 263 -3.12 -2.13 -13.01
N ALA A 264 -3.82 -1.10 -13.50
CA ALA A 264 -4.83 -0.40 -12.72
C ALA A 264 -6.03 -1.31 -12.38
N ALA A 265 -6.43 -2.19 -13.31
CA ALA A 265 -7.48 -3.19 -13.05
C ALA A 265 -7.02 -4.20 -11.97
N LEU A 266 -5.77 -4.66 -12.05
CA LEU A 266 -5.20 -5.55 -11.04
C LEU A 266 -5.10 -4.86 -9.67
N ALA A 267 -4.61 -3.62 -9.61
CA ALA A 267 -4.57 -2.82 -8.39
C ALA A 267 -5.96 -2.66 -7.77
N ALA A 268 -6.97 -2.28 -8.57
CA ALA A 268 -8.35 -2.19 -8.11
C ALA A 268 -8.87 -3.52 -7.54
N ARG A 269 -8.53 -4.65 -8.18
CA ARG A 269 -8.92 -5.98 -7.69
C ARG A 269 -8.24 -6.34 -6.37
N LEU A 270 -6.96 -6.01 -6.20
CA LEU A 270 -6.22 -6.23 -4.94
C LEU A 270 -6.75 -5.35 -3.81
N VAL A 271 -7.08 -4.08 -4.08
CA VAL A 271 -7.73 -3.17 -3.12
C VAL A 271 -9.07 -3.74 -2.65
N ARG A 272 -9.94 -4.18 -3.58
CA ARG A 272 -11.22 -4.82 -3.28
C ARG A 272 -11.04 -6.08 -2.43
N HIS A 273 -10.04 -6.90 -2.77
CA HIS A 273 -9.71 -8.10 -2.02
C HIS A 273 -9.25 -7.77 -0.59
N THR A 274 -8.41 -6.74 -0.42
CA THR A 274 -7.95 -6.29 0.90
C THR A 274 -9.11 -5.88 1.80
N ILE A 275 -10.06 -5.09 1.28
CA ILE A 275 -11.29 -4.73 2.02
C ILE A 275 -12.02 -5.99 2.50
N GLY A 276 -12.28 -6.92 1.59
CA GLY A 276 -12.98 -8.17 1.91
C GLY A 276 -12.21 -9.07 2.89
N ALA A 277 -10.91 -9.25 2.69
CA ALA A 277 -10.07 -10.09 3.53
C ALA A 277 -9.99 -9.55 4.97
N VAL A 278 -9.75 -8.26 5.14
CA VAL A 278 -9.74 -7.60 6.45
C VAL A 278 -11.13 -7.66 7.10
N ALA A 279 -12.20 -7.41 6.35
CA ALA A 279 -13.55 -7.50 6.91
C ALA A 279 -13.89 -8.89 7.41
N LYS A 280 -13.45 -9.93 6.69
CA LYS A 280 -13.65 -11.33 7.05
C LYS A 280 -12.81 -11.76 8.26
N ALA A 281 -11.53 -11.36 8.30
CA ALA A 281 -10.60 -11.74 9.35
C ALA A 281 -10.84 -11.00 10.67
N GLN A 282 -11.39 -9.78 10.60
CA GLN A 282 -11.67 -8.91 11.73
C GLN A 282 -13.18 -8.57 11.76
N PRO A 283 -14.07 -9.50 12.11
CA PRO A 283 -15.50 -9.22 12.13
C PRO A 283 -15.80 -8.10 13.13
N HIS A 284 -16.63 -7.14 12.70
CA HIS A 284 -17.05 -6.04 13.57
C HIS A 284 -18.11 -6.56 14.55
N ASP A 285 -17.99 -6.26 15.84
CA ASP A 285 -18.99 -6.59 16.84
C ASP A 285 -20.34 -5.94 16.46
N GLY A 286 -21.22 -6.71 15.82
CA GLY A 286 -22.54 -6.25 15.35
C GLY A 286 -23.03 -6.92 14.06
N ALA A 287 -22.18 -7.52 13.27
CA ALA A 287 -22.58 -8.35 12.16
C ALA A 287 -22.77 -9.81 12.65
N ALA A 288 -24.00 -10.20 12.88
CA ALA A 288 -24.33 -11.63 13.06
C ALA A 288 -24.00 -12.40 11.77
N PRO A 289 -23.56 -13.66 11.87
CA PRO A 289 -23.23 -14.52 10.74
C PRO A 289 -24.39 -14.79 9.82
#